data_458cd2f0771f98b05628eb0b1daab16d
#
_entry.id   458cd2f0771f98b05628eb0b1daab16d
#
_cell.length_a   1.000
_cell.length_b   1.000
_cell.length_c   1.000
_cell.angle_alpha   90.00
_cell.angle_beta   90.00
_cell.angle_gamma   90.00
#
_symmetry.space_group_name_H-M   'P 1'
#
loop_
_entity.id
_entity.type
_entity.pdbx_description
1 polymer ?
#
loop_
_entity_poly.entity_id
_entity_poly.type
_entity_poly.pdbx_seq_one_letter_code
_entity_poly.pdbx_strand_id
1 'polypeptide(L)'
;MHEQIITIYCLCADFLVVYGHQDDPQAQMSTAEVMTTALVAAACFCGNQERSRLFLQEHGYIPTMLSKSRLNRRLHALPDTLWQAMFALLAEIAKQTNPEPTYCVDSLPVPVCDNIRIFRSRLYQGEDYRIRVASKKRYIYGLRVHLLISSTGKPVEIVLAPASVGDIRAFRSLPLDLPQDAEICADAAYTDYLFEDTLAEVTGVQLIAHRKHNSKRPHPVGSRISATERASRWKRPSARSSLALVATFMP
;
A
#
# COMPACT_ATOMS: atom_id res chain seq x y z
N MET A 1 15.58 -2.88 15.74
CA MET A 1 15.19 -1.48 15.49
C MET A 1 16.37 -0.61 15.01
N HIS A 2 17.55 -0.66 15.66
CA HIS A 2 18.73 0.11 15.21
C HIS A 2 19.12 -0.16 13.75
N GLU A 3 19.39 -1.40 13.39
CA GLU A 3 19.71 -1.80 12.01
C GLU A 3 18.61 -1.39 11.02
N GLN A 4 17.35 -1.55 11.40
CA GLN A 4 16.22 -1.18 10.55
C GLN A 4 16.20 0.32 10.24
N ILE A 5 16.50 1.18 11.22
CA ILE A 5 16.56 2.64 11.02
C ILE A 5 17.69 3.00 10.07
N ILE A 6 18.87 2.41 10.25
CA ILE A 6 20.02 2.63 9.35
C ILE A 6 19.69 2.15 7.94
N THR A 7 19.09 0.96 7.81
CA THR A 7 18.67 0.44 6.50
C THR A 7 17.68 1.37 5.80
N ILE A 8 16.68 1.90 6.52
CA ILE A 8 15.71 2.86 5.98
C ILE A 8 16.44 4.14 5.52
N TYR A 9 17.37 4.64 6.31
CA TYR A 9 18.13 5.84 5.94
C TYR A 9 18.97 5.60 4.67
N CYS A 10 19.74 4.52 4.62
CA CYS A 10 20.55 4.17 3.46
C CYS A 10 19.66 4.01 2.21
N LEU A 11 18.53 3.33 2.33
CA LEU A 11 17.58 3.18 1.23
C LEU A 11 17.07 4.53 0.71
N CYS A 12 16.71 5.46 1.62
CA CYS A 12 16.28 6.79 1.22
C CYS A 12 17.41 7.59 0.56
N ALA A 13 18.62 7.54 1.11
CA ALA A 13 19.76 8.26 0.58
C ALA A 13 20.16 7.74 -0.82
N ASP A 14 20.30 6.43 -0.98
CA ASP A 14 20.65 5.80 -2.25
C ASP A 14 19.57 6.05 -3.32
N PHE A 15 18.29 5.93 -2.94
CA PHE A 15 17.18 6.24 -3.84
C PHE A 15 17.25 7.69 -4.34
N LEU A 16 17.46 8.66 -3.45
CA LEU A 16 17.53 10.08 -3.82
C LEU A 16 18.69 10.39 -4.76
N VAL A 17 19.83 9.73 -4.57
CA VAL A 17 20.98 9.83 -5.51
C VAL A 17 20.59 9.31 -6.89
N VAL A 18 19.98 8.12 -6.97
CA VAL A 18 19.55 7.53 -8.24
C VAL A 18 18.44 8.37 -8.90
N TYR A 19 17.53 8.92 -8.10
CA TYR A 19 16.46 9.80 -8.58
C TYR A 19 16.98 11.15 -9.09
N GLY A 20 18.23 11.54 -8.76
CA GLY A 20 18.82 12.83 -9.12
C GLY A 20 18.30 14.00 -8.27
N HIS A 21 17.79 13.71 -7.05
CA HIS A 21 17.32 14.75 -6.14
C HIS A 21 18.48 15.55 -5.56
N GLN A 22 18.30 16.86 -5.49
CA GLN A 22 19.23 17.77 -4.84
C GLN A 22 18.53 18.51 -3.71
N ASP A 23 19.09 18.42 -2.52
CA ASP A 23 18.63 19.19 -1.38
C ASP A 23 18.97 20.66 -1.54
N ASP A 24 18.14 21.55 -1.00
CA ASP A 24 18.47 22.95 -0.81
C ASP A 24 19.72 23.06 0.09
N PRO A 25 20.80 23.74 -0.33
CA PRO A 25 22.01 23.92 0.47
C PRO A 25 21.76 24.55 1.85
N GLN A 26 20.66 25.28 2.02
CA GLN A 26 20.25 25.90 3.30
C GLN A 26 19.37 24.99 4.15
N ALA A 27 19.06 23.78 3.66
CA ALA A 27 18.21 22.86 4.41
C ALA A 27 18.94 22.36 5.65
N GLN A 28 18.37 22.61 6.82
CA GLN A 28 18.88 22.14 8.10
C GLN A 28 18.83 20.60 8.21
N MET A 29 17.92 19.97 7.50
CA MET A 29 17.65 18.54 7.50
C MET A 29 17.50 18.06 6.06
N SER A 30 18.25 17.02 5.68
CA SER A 30 18.19 16.49 4.30
C SER A 30 16.84 15.84 3.98
N THR A 31 16.53 15.70 2.71
CA THR A 31 15.31 14.98 2.26
C THR A 31 15.36 13.51 2.70
N ALA A 32 16.54 12.88 2.68
CA ALA A 32 16.72 11.52 3.19
C ALA A 32 16.33 11.40 4.67
N GLU A 33 16.73 12.34 5.51
CA GLU A 33 16.37 12.37 6.93
C GLU A 33 14.87 12.60 7.15
N VAL A 34 14.25 13.47 6.35
CA VAL A 34 12.78 13.71 6.40
C VAL A 34 12.02 12.43 6.02
N MET A 35 12.40 11.79 4.90
CA MET A 35 11.80 10.53 4.46
C MET A 35 12.01 9.41 5.50
N THR A 36 13.22 9.30 6.03
CA THR A 36 13.54 8.33 7.09
C THR A 36 12.65 8.53 8.31
N THR A 37 12.45 9.77 8.74
CA THR A 37 11.60 10.05 9.91
C THR A 37 10.16 9.57 9.67
N ALA A 38 9.61 9.78 8.48
CA ALA A 38 8.28 9.33 8.11
C ALA A 38 8.18 7.80 8.03
N LEU A 39 9.17 7.14 7.39
CA LEU A 39 9.22 5.68 7.26
C LEU A 39 9.39 4.99 8.63
N VAL A 40 10.24 5.54 9.49
CA VAL A 40 10.42 5.03 10.86
C VAL A 40 9.15 5.24 11.69
N ALA A 41 8.44 6.37 11.51
CA ALA A 41 7.15 6.57 12.16
C ALA A 41 6.15 5.46 11.77
N ALA A 42 6.09 5.13 10.48
CA ALA A 42 5.24 4.07 9.97
C ALA A 42 5.65 2.69 10.51
N ALA A 43 6.92 2.34 10.37
CA ALA A 43 7.42 1.00 10.68
C ALA A 43 7.47 0.70 12.19
N CYS A 44 7.84 1.70 13.02
CA CYS A 44 8.16 1.49 14.43
C CYS A 44 7.18 2.15 15.42
N PHE A 45 6.43 3.16 14.97
CA PHE A 45 5.60 3.99 15.86
C PHE A 45 4.14 4.09 15.41
N CYS A 46 3.64 3.15 14.63
CA CYS A 46 2.25 3.11 14.14
C CYS A 46 1.80 4.45 13.51
N GLY A 47 2.69 5.11 12.76
CA GLY A 47 2.41 6.38 12.09
C GLY A 47 2.56 7.63 12.95
N ASN A 48 2.98 7.50 14.20
CA ASN A 48 3.14 8.65 15.08
C ASN A 48 4.44 9.40 14.75
N GLN A 49 4.32 10.44 13.90
CA GLN A 49 5.43 11.27 13.44
C GLN A 49 6.18 11.94 14.60
N GLU A 50 5.48 12.40 15.64
CA GLU A 50 6.12 13.07 16.76
C GLU A 50 6.95 12.11 17.63
N ARG A 51 6.46 10.90 17.84
CA ARG A 51 7.24 9.87 18.55
C ARG A 51 8.50 9.48 17.79
N SER A 52 8.39 9.30 16.46
CA SER A 52 9.54 9.03 15.61
C SER A 52 10.56 10.17 15.67
N ARG A 53 10.09 11.42 15.51
CA ARG A 53 10.91 12.63 15.58
C ARG A 53 11.72 12.69 16.88
N LEU A 54 11.05 12.57 18.01
CA LEU A 54 11.71 12.61 19.34
C LEU A 54 12.70 11.46 19.48
N PHE A 55 12.31 10.24 19.15
CA PHE A 55 13.17 9.07 19.25
C PHE A 55 14.46 9.21 18.43
N LEU A 56 14.34 9.64 17.15
CA LEU A 56 15.50 9.81 16.27
C LEU A 56 16.43 10.92 16.76
N GLN A 57 15.90 11.97 17.37
CA GLN A 57 16.67 13.05 17.97
C GLN A 57 17.39 12.61 19.24
N GLU A 58 16.67 12.02 20.19
CA GLU A 58 17.18 11.61 21.50
C GLU A 58 18.27 10.54 21.41
N HIS A 59 18.17 9.65 20.40
CA HIS A 59 19.16 8.59 20.18
C HIS A 59 20.28 9.00 19.20
N GLY A 60 20.34 10.25 18.79
CA GLY A 60 21.39 10.79 17.95
C GLY A 60 21.42 10.33 16.50
N TYR A 61 20.33 9.72 15.98
CA TYR A 61 20.22 9.33 14.57
C TYR A 61 20.14 10.57 13.66
N ILE A 62 19.41 11.59 14.09
CA ILE A 62 19.26 12.86 13.38
C ILE A 62 19.49 14.00 14.40
N PRO A 63 20.75 14.43 14.63
CA PRO A 63 21.06 15.42 15.65
C PRO A 63 20.43 16.78 15.37
N THR A 64 20.36 17.17 14.10
CA THR A 64 19.82 18.47 13.64
C THR A 64 18.32 18.41 13.35
N MET A 65 17.58 17.66 14.16
CA MET A 65 16.15 17.44 13.99
C MET A 65 15.34 18.74 14.00
N LEU A 66 14.43 18.86 13.05
CA LEU A 66 13.49 19.98 12.96
C LEU A 66 12.43 19.93 14.07
N SER A 67 11.88 21.09 14.41
CA SER A 67 10.68 21.16 15.24
C SER A 67 9.49 20.48 14.56
N LYS A 68 8.51 20.03 15.34
CA LYS A 68 7.29 19.35 14.84
C LYS A 68 6.65 20.07 13.65
N SER A 69 6.42 21.37 13.75
CA SER A 69 5.77 22.16 12.71
C SER A 69 6.63 22.31 11.44
N ARG A 70 7.95 22.42 11.60
CA ARG A 70 8.88 22.51 10.46
C ARG A 70 9.01 21.17 9.76
N LEU A 71 9.14 20.06 10.52
CA LEU A 71 9.17 18.72 9.95
C LEU A 71 7.91 18.42 9.17
N ASN A 72 6.72 18.71 9.73
CA ASN A 72 5.45 18.51 9.06
C ASN A 72 5.38 19.29 7.73
N ARG A 73 5.80 20.57 7.72
CA ARG A 73 5.85 21.36 6.48
C ARG A 73 6.84 20.79 5.47
N ARG A 74 8.01 20.35 5.90
CA ARG A 74 8.99 19.71 4.99
C ARG A 74 8.46 18.40 4.41
N LEU A 75 7.81 17.58 5.22
CA LEU A 75 7.22 16.33 4.76
C LEU A 75 6.12 16.56 3.71
N HIS A 76 5.22 17.52 3.95
CA HIS A 76 4.18 17.87 2.98
C HIS A 76 4.69 18.66 1.76
N ALA A 77 5.90 19.19 1.81
CA ALA A 77 6.54 19.83 0.66
C ALA A 77 7.24 18.83 -0.27
N LEU A 78 7.43 17.57 0.15
CA LEU A 78 7.96 16.54 -0.73
C LEU A 78 6.94 16.23 -1.83
N PRO A 79 7.35 16.21 -3.11
CA PRO A 79 6.43 15.92 -4.19
C PRO A 79 5.93 14.47 -4.12
N ASP A 80 4.66 14.26 -4.39
CA ASP A 80 4.04 12.91 -4.42
C ASP A 80 4.76 11.98 -5.40
N THR A 81 5.27 12.53 -6.51
CA THR A 81 6.06 11.79 -7.50
C THR A 81 7.31 11.14 -6.92
N LEU A 82 7.91 11.71 -5.88
CA LEU A 82 9.06 11.14 -5.19
C LEU A 82 8.67 9.84 -4.46
N TRP A 83 7.56 9.86 -3.75
CA TRP A 83 7.03 8.69 -3.05
C TRP A 83 6.57 7.61 -4.02
N GLN A 84 5.93 8.03 -5.13
CA GLN A 84 5.51 7.11 -6.19
C GLN A 84 6.71 6.43 -6.85
N ALA A 85 7.76 7.17 -7.16
CA ALA A 85 8.99 6.61 -7.74
C ALA A 85 9.70 5.65 -6.78
N MET A 86 9.77 5.98 -5.50
CA MET A 86 10.33 5.08 -4.48
C MET A 86 9.50 3.80 -4.37
N PHE A 87 8.17 3.92 -4.35
CA PHE A 87 7.30 2.76 -4.34
C PHE A 87 7.49 1.89 -5.59
N ALA A 88 7.53 2.50 -6.79
CA ALA A 88 7.73 1.79 -8.05
C ALA A 88 9.06 1.02 -8.08
N LEU A 89 10.16 1.63 -7.60
CA LEU A 89 11.44 0.95 -7.47
C LEU A 89 11.36 -0.27 -6.55
N LEU A 90 10.77 -0.11 -5.38
CA LEU A 90 10.61 -1.21 -4.41
C LEU A 90 9.67 -2.31 -4.93
N ALA A 91 8.61 -1.93 -5.64
CA ALA A 91 7.70 -2.84 -6.30
C ALA A 91 8.39 -3.67 -7.38
N GLU A 92 9.23 -3.04 -8.18
CA GLU A 92 10.02 -3.73 -9.21
C GLU A 92 10.99 -4.74 -8.59
N ILE A 93 11.73 -4.35 -7.55
CA ILE A 93 12.58 -5.28 -6.78
C ILE A 93 11.76 -6.43 -6.21
N ALA A 94 10.55 -6.14 -5.71
CA ALA A 94 9.65 -7.16 -5.17
C ALA A 94 9.15 -8.14 -6.24
N LYS A 95 8.88 -7.68 -7.46
CA LYS A 95 8.52 -8.53 -8.61
C LYS A 95 9.68 -9.42 -9.03
N GLN A 96 10.89 -8.85 -9.21
CA GLN A 96 12.09 -9.57 -9.62
C GLN A 96 12.56 -10.61 -8.60
N THR A 97 12.38 -10.34 -7.31
CA THR A 97 12.73 -11.27 -6.22
C THR A 97 11.59 -12.21 -5.82
N ASN A 98 10.47 -12.18 -6.54
CA ASN A 98 9.34 -13.07 -6.26
C ASN A 98 9.65 -14.49 -6.76
N PRO A 99 9.75 -15.50 -5.88
CA PRO A 99 10.16 -16.85 -6.29
C PRO A 99 9.13 -17.57 -7.15
N GLU A 100 7.87 -17.15 -7.06
CA GLU A 100 6.74 -17.71 -7.83
C GLU A 100 5.97 -16.55 -8.47
N PRO A 101 5.55 -16.66 -9.74
CA PRO A 101 4.75 -15.62 -10.39
C PRO A 101 3.30 -15.61 -9.88
N THR A 102 3.17 -15.61 -8.55
CA THR A 102 1.90 -15.67 -7.83
C THR A 102 1.74 -14.43 -6.98
N TYR A 103 0.58 -13.80 -7.09
CA TYR A 103 0.25 -12.55 -6.40
C TYR A 103 -1.10 -12.70 -5.69
N CYS A 104 -1.36 -11.82 -4.75
CA CYS A 104 -2.67 -11.74 -4.09
C CYS A 104 -3.14 -10.29 -4.08
N VAL A 105 -4.41 -10.07 -4.38
CA VAL A 105 -5.05 -8.76 -4.27
C VAL A 105 -6.13 -8.77 -3.20
N ASP A 106 -6.19 -7.69 -2.44
CA ASP A 106 -7.26 -7.46 -1.46
C ASP A 106 -7.47 -5.96 -1.25
N SER A 107 -8.53 -5.60 -0.57
CA SER A 107 -8.86 -4.23 -0.26
C SER A 107 -8.98 -3.98 1.24
N LEU A 108 -8.51 -2.81 1.67
CA LEU A 108 -8.60 -2.37 3.05
C LEU A 108 -9.33 -1.02 3.11
N PRO A 109 -10.45 -0.91 3.85
CA PRO A 109 -11.08 0.38 4.09
C PRO A 109 -10.25 1.20 5.10
N VAL A 110 -9.88 2.42 4.72
CA VAL A 110 -9.18 3.41 5.54
C VAL A 110 -10.19 4.48 5.97
N PRO A 111 -10.66 4.44 7.22
CA PRO A 111 -11.58 5.43 7.73
C PRO A 111 -10.87 6.78 7.95
N VAL A 112 -11.38 7.83 7.34
CA VAL A 112 -10.94 9.20 7.59
C VAL A 112 -11.87 9.88 8.60
N CYS A 113 -13.17 9.60 8.52
CA CYS A 113 -14.15 10.18 9.42
C CYS A 113 -15.28 9.19 9.74
N ASP A 114 -15.74 9.20 10.97
CA ASP A 114 -16.98 8.48 11.35
C ASP A 114 -18.21 9.25 10.85
N ASN A 115 -19.27 8.51 10.50
CA ASN A 115 -20.51 9.07 9.93
C ASN A 115 -21.07 10.22 10.77
N ILE A 116 -21.03 10.12 12.11
CA ILE A 116 -21.53 11.14 13.03
C ILE A 116 -20.75 12.47 12.99
N ARG A 117 -19.52 12.44 12.47
CA ARG A 117 -18.62 13.60 12.43
C ARG A 117 -18.46 14.21 11.05
N ILE A 118 -19.08 13.61 10.01
CA ILE A 118 -18.86 14.01 8.63
C ILE A 118 -19.17 15.48 8.36
N PHE A 119 -20.18 16.05 9.00
CA PHE A 119 -20.56 17.45 8.87
C PHE A 119 -19.46 18.44 9.30
N ARG A 120 -18.48 17.97 10.09
CA ARG A 120 -17.35 18.78 10.56
C ARG A 120 -16.08 18.48 9.75
N SER A 121 -16.09 17.44 8.94
CA SER A 121 -14.96 17.11 8.07
C SER A 121 -14.89 18.09 6.92
N ARG A 122 -13.68 18.44 6.49
CA ARG A 122 -13.45 19.22 5.26
C ARG A 122 -13.07 18.33 4.08
N LEU A 123 -12.83 17.04 4.33
CA LEU A 123 -12.36 16.09 3.36
C LEU A 123 -13.32 14.91 3.26
N TYR A 124 -13.48 14.38 2.06
CA TYR A 124 -14.20 13.12 1.80
C TYR A 124 -15.67 13.12 2.29
N GLN A 125 -16.37 14.24 2.14
CA GLN A 125 -17.79 14.39 2.58
C GLN A 125 -18.79 13.76 1.62
N GLY A 126 -18.41 13.50 0.35
CA GLY A 126 -19.30 12.94 -0.66
C GLY A 126 -19.74 11.51 -0.35
N GLU A 127 -20.93 11.13 -0.82
CA GLU A 127 -21.48 9.76 -0.66
C GLU A 127 -20.58 8.69 -1.31
N ASP A 128 -19.75 9.05 -2.28
CA ASP A 128 -18.75 8.17 -2.87
C ASP A 128 -17.71 7.67 -1.87
N TYR A 129 -17.47 8.43 -0.81
CA TYR A 129 -16.54 8.06 0.25
C TYR A 129 -17.19 7.28 1.39
N ARG A 130 -18.53 7.12 1.37
CA ARG A 130 -19.28 6.45 2.43
C ARG A 130 -19.33 4.95 2.20
N ILE A 131 -18.96 4.16 3.22
CA ILE A 131 -19.04 2.71 3.20
C ILE A 131 -19.54 2.15 4.53
N ARG A 132 -20.28 1.05 4.45
CA ARG A 132 -20.63 0.24 5.62
C ARG A 132 -19.54 -0.80 5.86
N VAL A 133 -18.83 -0.69 6.97
CA VAL A 133 -17.88 -1.71 7.42
C VAL A 133 -18.67 -2.80 8.17
N ALA A 134 -18.90 -3.92 7.50
CA ALA A 134 -19.74 -5.00 8.03
C ALA A 134 -19.20 -5.58 9.36
N SER A 135 -17.88 -5.78 9.47
CA SER A 135 -17.21 -6.28 10.67
C SER A 135 -17.39 -5.37 11.90
N LYS A 136 -17.54 -4.05 11.67
CA LYS A 136 -17.73 -3.04 12.73
C LYS A 136 -19.17 -2.58 12.83
N LYS A 137 -20.08 -3.09 11.98
CA LYS A 137 -21.52 -2.73 11.91
C LYS A 137 -21.78 -1.22 11.86
N ARG A 138 -20.85 -0.43 11.29
CA ARG A 138 -20.95 1.05 11.23
C ARG A 138 -20.64 1.59 9.85
N TYR A 139 -21.14 2.78 9.54
CA TYR A 139 -20.77 3.56 8.38
C TYR A 139 -19.57 4.44 8.70
N ILE A 140 -18.65 4.52 7.76
CA ILE A 140 -17.49 5.42 7.78
C ILE A 140 -17.41 6.16 6.45
N TYR A 141 -16.73 7.30 6.46
CA TYR A 141 -16.29 8.00 5.27
C TYR A 141 -14.78 7.83 5.14
N GLY A 142 -14.30 7.56 3.94
CA GLY A 142 -12.88 7.38 3.73
C GLY A 142 -12.54 6.82 2.35
N LEU A 143 -11.37 6.22 2.30
CA LEU A 143 -10.82 5.60 1.10
C LEU A 143 -10.79 4.08 1.25
N ARG A 144 -10.69 3.40 0.14
CA ARG A 144 -10.34 1.99 0.07
C ARG A 144 -9.01 1.84 -0.64
N VAL A 145 -8.08 1.18 0.01
CA VAL A 145 -6.79 0.82 -0.55
C VAL A 145 -6.92 -0.56 -1.17
N HIS A 146 -6.63 -0.67 -2.45
CA HIS A 146 -6.46 -1.95 -3.12
C HIS A 146 -4.98 -2.20 -3.28
N LEU A 147 -4.52 -3.32 -2.79
CA LEU A 147 -3.11 -3.67 -2.74
C LEU A 147 -2.88 -5.02 -3.39
N LEU A 148 -1.98 -5.06 -4.37
CA LEU A 148 -1.45 -6.29 -4.93
C LEU A 148 -0.12 -6.60 -4.24
N ILE A 149 0.03 -7.82 -3.73
CA ILE A 149 1.24 -8.28 -3.06
C ILE A 149 1.82 -9.51 -3.75
N SER A 150 3.14 -9.65 -3.69
CA SER A 150 3.86 -10.83 -4.16
C SER A 150 3.61 -12.06 -3.26
N SER A 151 4.06 -13.24 -3.66
CA SER A 151 3.98 -14.48 -2.88
C SER A 151 4.69 -14.37 -1.52
N THR A 152 5.67 -13.47 -1.41
CA THR A 152 6.42 -13.17 -0.18
C THR A 152 5.74 -12.09 0.69
N GLY A 153 4.61 -11.51 0.23
CA GLY A 153 3.87 -10.49 0.95
C GLY A 153 4.37 -9.07 0.76
N LYS A 154 5.24 -8.82 -0.22
CA LYS A 154 5.73 -7.47 -0.55
C LYS A 154 4.73 -6.77 -1.47
N PRO A 155 4.40 -5.49 -1.24
CA PRO A 155 3.51 -4.74 -2.12
C PRO A 155 4.18 -4.51 -3.49
N VAL A 156 3.40 -4.72 -4.56
CA VAL A 156 3.84 -4.53 -5.93
C VAL A 156 2.99 -3.52 -6.70
N GLU A 157 1.72 -3.39 -6.36
CA GLU A 157 0.82 -2.37 -6.93
C GLU A 157 -0.15 -1.86 -5.87
N ILE A 158 -0.54 -0.59 -6.00
CA ILE A 158 -1.47 0.06 -5.08
C ILE A 158 -2.41 0.99 -5.83
N VAL A 159 -3.69 0.93 -5.49
CA VAL A 159 -4.69 1.91 -5.93
C VAL A 159 -5.51 2.41 -4.75
N LEU A 160 -5.73 3.71 -4.72
CA LEU A 160 -6.62 4.40 -3.82
C LEU A 160 -7.92 4.72 -4.54
N ALA A 161 -9.02 4.25 -3.99
CA ALA A 161 -10.35 4.53 -4.50
C ALA A 161 -11.26 5.11 -3.42
N PRO A 162 -12.29 5.90 -3.77
CA PRO A 162 -13.37 6.21 -2.85
C PRO A 162 -13.96 4.94 -2.23
N ALA A 163 -14.32 4.98 -0.95
CA ALA A 163 -14.67 3.77 -0.21
C ALA A 163 -15.88 3.01 -0.77
N SER A 164 -16.78 3.67 -1.52
CA SER A 164 -17.94 3.05 -2.17
C SER A 164 -17.61 2.29 -3.45
N VAL A 165 -16.42 2.53 -4.04
CA VAL A 165 -16.02 1.86 -5.28
C VAL A 165 -15.86 0.37 -5.04
N GLY A 166 -16.52 -0.45 -5.85
CA GLY A 166 -16.44 -1.91 -5.77
C GLY A 166 -15.07 -2.46 -6.14
N ASP A 167 -14.70 -3.59 -5.52
CA ASP A 167 -13.36 -4.14 -5.59
C ASP A 167 -12.90 -4.44 -7.03
N ILE A 168 -13.75 -5.04 -7.84
CA ILE A 168 -13.42 -5.32 -9.26
C ILE A 168 -13.24 -4.04 -10.09
N ARG A 169 -14.02 -2.98 -9.80
CA ARG A 169 -13.90 -1.71 -10.52
C ARG A 169 -12.57 -1.02 -10.22
N ALA A 170 -12.15 -1.01 -8.96
CA ALA A 170 -10.85 -0.48 -8.57
C ALA A 170 -9.70 -1.34 -9.11
N PHE A 171 -9.86 -2.67 -9.11
CA PHE A 171 -8.86 -3.59 -9.64
C PHE A 171 -8.55 -3.35 -11.13
N ARG A 172 -9.57 -3.02 -11.92
CA ARG A 172 -9.39 -2.68 -13.35
C ARG A 172 -8.53 -1.44 -13.61
N SER A 173 -8.33 -0.59 -12.59
CA SER A 173 -7.46 0.59 -12.69
C SER A 173 -6.02 0.33 -12.21
N LEU A 174 -5.71 -0.87 -11.70
CA LEU A 174 -4.33 -1.25 -11.38
C LEU A 174 -3.50 -1.41 -12.66
N PRO A 175 -2.32 -0.81 -12.73
CA PRO A 175 -1.37 -1.09 -13.81
C PRO A 175 -0.78 -2.48 -13.57
N LEU A 176 -1.37 -3.51 -14.19
CA LEU A 176 -0.94 -4.91 -14.01
C LEU A 176 0.30 -5.21 -14.88
N ASP A 177 1.41 -4.56 -14.58
CA ASP A 177 2.70 -4.88 -15.17
C ASP A 177 3.33 -6.07 -14.42
N LEU A 178 2.89 -7.28 -14.79
CA LEU A 178 3.29 -8.54 -14.17
C LEU A 178 3.93 -9.48 -15.22
N PRO A 179 4.76 -10.44 -14.77
CA PRO A 179 5.31 -11.45 -15.67
C PRO A 179 4.21 -12.23 -16.39
N GLN A 180 4.51 -12.69 -17.60
CA GLN A 180 3.66 -13.65 -18.32
C GLN A 180 3.39 -14.87 -17.42
N ASP A 181 2.22 -15.46 -17.55
CA ASP A 181 1.75 -16.59 -16.73
C ASP A 181 1.65 -16.30 -15.22
N ALA A 182 1.60 -15.04 -14.81
CA ALA A 182 1.34 -14.68 -13.43
C ALA A 182 -0.10 -15.05 -13.02
N GLU A 183 -0.24 -15.56 -11.80
CA GLU A 183 -1.53 -15.85 -11.18
C GLU A 183 -1.85 -14.85 -10.08
N ILE A 184 -3.01 -14.20 -10.18
CA ILE A 184 -3.50 -13.26 -9.15
C ILE A 184 -4.63 -13.91 -8.38
N CYS A 185 -4.42 -14.17 -7.11
CA CYS A 185 -5.45 -14.66 -6.20
C CYS A 185 -6.26 -13.50 -5.63
N ALA A 186 -7.58 -13.65 -5.64
CA ALA A 186 -8.50 -12.63 -5.13
C ALA A 186 -9.65 -13.26 -4.36
N ASP A 187 -10.35 -12.46 -3.56
CA ASP A 187 -11.60 -12.90 -2.94
C ASP A 187 -12.76 -12.90 -3.95
N ALA A 188 -13.95 -13.31 -3.52
CA ALA A 188 -15.13 -13.42 -4.38
C ALA A 188 -15.69 -12.07 -4.84
N ALA A 189 -15.26 -10.96 -4.27
CA ALA A 189 -15.68 -9.61 -4.67
C ALA A 189 -15.00 -9.16 -5.98
N TYR A 190 -13.92 -9.83 -6.37
CA TYR A 190 -13.19 -9.60 -7.61
C TYR A 190 -13.69 -10.48 -8.78
N THR A 191 -14.75 -11.25 -8.62
CA THR A 191 -15.27 -12.13 -9.68
C THR A 191 -15.89 -11.32 -10.80
N ASP A 192 -15.33 -11.44 -12.00
CA ASP A 192 -15.87 -10.91 -13.26
C ASP A 192 -15.34 -11.76 -14.42
N TYR A 193 -16.17 -12.66 -14.94
CA TYR A 193 -15.76 -13.66 -15.93
C TYR A 193 -15.24 -13.07 -17.23
N LEU A 194 -15.87 -11.99 -17.68
CA LEU A 194 -15.44 -11.33 -18.92
C LEU A 194 -14.07 -10.70 -18.74
N PHE A 195 -13.87 -10.02 -17.60
CA PHE A 195 -12.58 -9.40 -17.29
C PHE A 195 -11.48 -10.44 -17.05
N GLU A 196 -11.79 -11.56 -16.40
CA GLU A 196 -10.86 -12.68 -16.22
C GLU A 196 -10.36 -13.23 -17.55
N ASP A 197 -11.28 -13.45 -18.51
CA ASP A 197 -10.96 -13.95 -19.83
C ASP A 197 -10.13 -12.93 -20.63
N THR A 198 -10.57 -11.67 -20.68
CA THR A 198 -9.85 -10.59 -21.38
C THR A 198 -8.45 -10.38 -20.81
N LEU A 199 -8.29 -10.40 -19.50
CA LEU A 199 -6.99 -10.26 -18.85
C LEU A 199 -6.04 -11.39 -19.27
N ALA A 200 -6.52 -12.64 -19.24
CA ALA A 200 -5.75 -13.80 -19.65
C ALA A 200 -5.34 -13.76 -21.12
N GLU A 201 -6.27 -13.34 -22.01
CA GLU A 201 -6.01 -13.24 -23.45
C GLU A 201 -5.01 -12.11 -23.80
N VAL A 202 -5.14 -10.95 -23.15
CA VAL A 202 -4.35 -9.76 -23.52
C VAL A 202 -2.96 -9.76 -22.85
N THR A 203 -2.89 -10.19 -21.59
CA THR A 203 -1.64 -10.06 -20.78
C THR A 203 -1.00 -11.39 -20.42
N GLY A 204 -1.68 -12.51 -20.63
CA GLY A 204 -1.26 -13.80 -20.12
C GLY A 204 -1.43 -13.98 -18.59
N VAL A 205 -1.94 -12.96 -17.89
CA VAL A 205 -2.12 -12.98 -16.43
C VAL A 205 -3.47 -13.59 -16.06
N GLN A 206 -3.48 -14.55 -15.15
CA GLN A 206 -4.69 -15.24 -14.73
C GLN A 206 -5.23 -14.67 -13.41
N LEU A 207 -6.45 -14.12 -13.43
CA LEU A 207 -7.17 -13.73 -12.21
C LEU A 207 -7.96 -14.93 -11.65
N ILE A 208 -7.57 -15.39 -10.46
CA ILE A 208 -8.16 -16.54 -9.78
C ILE A 208 -8.98 -16.04 -8.59
N ALA A 209 -10.18 -15.54 -8.86
CA ALA A 209 -11.11 -15.13 -7.82
C ALA A 209 -11.72 -16.34 -7.10
N HIS A 210 -11.90 -16.23 -5.79
CA HIS A 210 -12.59 -17.27 -5.01
C HIS A 210 -14.03 -17.43 -5.49
N ARG A 211 -14.43 -18.66 -5.83
CA ARG A 211 -15.80 -18.95 -6.32
C ARG A 211 -16.76 -19.14 -5.16
N LYS A 212 -17.90 -18.46 -5.23
CA LYS A 212 -19.02 -18.73 -4.31
C LYS A 212 -19.64 -20.07 -4.66
N HIS A 213 -20.36 -20.68 -3.70
CA HIS A 213 -21.05 -21.96 -3.90
C HIS A 213 -22.00 -21.97 -5.11
N ASN A 214 -22.63 -20.85 -5.43
CA ASN A 214 -23.55 -20.70 -6.56
C ASN A 214 -22.85 -20.14 -7.83
N SER A 215 -21.52 -20.22 -7.94
CA SER A 215 -20.79 -19.75 -9.10
C SER A 215 -21.14 -20.59 -10.33
N LYS A 216 -21.35 -19.92 -11.47
CA LYS A 216 -21.62 -20.58 -12.77
C LYS A 216 -20.37 -21.16 -13.42
N ARG A 217 -19.18 -20.75 -12.96
CA ARG A 217 -17.89 -21.19 -13.50
C ARG A 217 -17.05 -21.80 -12.38
N PRO A 218 -16.52 -23.02 -12.55
CA PRO A 218 -15.63 -23.64 -11.58
C PRO A 218 -14.28 -22.91 -11.54
N HIS A 219 -13.44 -23.28 -10.58
CA HIS A 219 -12.05 -22.82 -10.58
C HIS A 219 -11.29 -23.38 -11.78
N PRO A 220 -10.33 -22.62 -12.34
CA PRO A 220 -9.45 -23.12 -13.39
C PRO A 220 -8.75 -24.41 -12.94
N VAL A 221 -8.73 -25.41 -13.85
CA VAL A 221 -8.02 -26.68 -13.62
C VAL A 221 -6.52 -26.40 -13.76
N GLY A 222 -5.71 -26.88 -12.82
CA GLY A 222 -4.25 -26.71 -12.86
C GLY A 222 -3.71 -25.44 -12.21
N SER A 223 -4.56 -24.61 -11.56
CA SER A 223 -4.09 -23.48 -10.77
C SER A 223 -3.02 -23.91 -9.75
N ARG A 224 -1.87 -23.22 -9.75
CA ARG A 224 -0.71 -23.49 -8.86
C ARG A 224 -1.06 -23.34 -7.37
N ILE A 225 -2.13 -22.61 -7.06
CA ILE A 225 -2.52 -22.29 -5.69
C ILE A 225 -3.80 -23.00 -5.30
N SER A 226 -3.74 -23.81 -4.26
CA SER A 226 -4.93 -24.41 -3.68
C SER A 226 -5.86 -23.37 -3.04
N ALA A 227 -7.16 -23.67 -2.94
CA ALA A 227 -8.14 -22.76 -2.31
C ALA A 227 -7.77 -22.43 -0.85
N THR A 228 -7.15 -23.36 -0.14
CA THR A 228 -6.72 -23.22 1.25
C THR A 228 -5.50 -22.31 1.39
N GLU A 229 -4.54 -22.42 0.48
CA GLU A 229 -3.36 -21.54 0.45
C GLU A 229 -3.72 -20.10 0.09
N ARG A 230 -4.68 -19.90 -0.82
CA ARG A 230 -5.21 -18.57 -1.17
C ARG A 230 -5.70 -17.80 0.05
N ALA A 231 -6.48 -18.47 0.91
CA ALA A 231 -7.02 -17.85 2.13
C ALA A 231 -5.94 -17.65 3.22
N SER A 232 -4.87 -18.46 3.24
CA SER A 232 -3.82 -18.40 4.25
C SER A 232 -2.72 -17.38 3.93
N ARG A 233 -2.41 -17.14 2.66
CA ARG A 233 -1.35 -16.18 2.24
C ARG A 233 -1.65 -14.77 2.71
N TRP A 234 -2.91 -14.34 2.63
CA TRP A 234 -3.36 -13.02 3.08
C TRP A 234 -3.35 -12.83 4.60
N LYS A 235 -3.48 -13.93 5.35
CA LYS A 235 -3.45 -13.90 6.83
C LYS A 235 -2.04 -13.83 7.41
N ARG A 236 -0.98 -13.91 6.60
CA ARG A 236 0.40 -13.85 7.08
C ARG A 236 0.69 -12.48 7.71
N PRO A 237 1.45 -12.44 8.82
CA PRO A 237 1.83 -11.19 9.49
C PRO A 237 2.53 -10.18 8.56
N SER A 238 3.35 -10.66 7.61
CA SER A 238 4.04 -9.83 6.61
C SER A 238 3.09 -9.03 5.72
N ALA A 239 2.01 -9.64 5.22
CA ALA A 239 1.01 -8.96 4.40
C ALA A 239 0.24 -7.89 5.20
N ARG A 240 -0.10 -8.19 6.47
CA ARG A 240 -0.75 -7.24 7.37
C ARG A 240 0.16 -6.09 7.75
N SER A 241 1.46 -6.34 7.94
CA SER A 241 2.45 -5.30 8.23
C SER A 241 2.64 -4.38 7.03
N SER A 242 2.66 -4.91 5.80
CA SER A 242 2.74 -4.12 4.58
C SER A 242 1.51 -3.22 4.40
N LEU A 243 0.31 -3.71 4.70
CA LEU A 243 -0.92 -2.92 4.70
C LEU A 243 -0.92 -1.82 5.75
N ALA A 244 -0.46 -2.12 6.96
CA ALA A 244 -0.33 -1.13 8.03
C ALA A 244 0.68 -0.04 7.62
N LEU A 245 1.78 -0.42 6.99
CA LEU A 245 2.78 0.52 6.49
C LEU A 245 2.17 1.45 5.44
N VAL A 246 1.49 0.91 4.43
CA VAL A 246 0.82 1.69 3.37
C VAL A 246 -0.24 2.62 3.94
N ALA A 247 -1.09 2.13 4.86
CA ALA A 247 -2.13 2.94 5.50
C ALA A 247 -1.58 4.11 6.34
N THR A 248 -0.31 4.04 6.73
CA THR A 248 0.36 5.09 7.53
C THR A 248 0.98 6.17 6.65
N PHE A 249 1.25 5.87 5.36
CA PHE A 249 1.79 6.82 4.38
C PHE A 249 0.72 7.65 3.67
N MET A 250 -0.56 7.42 3.96
CA MET A 250 -1.62 8.22 3.38
C MET A 250 -1.79 9.52 4.15
N PRO A 251 -1.83 10.67 3.43
CA PRO A 251 -2.05 11.97 4.02
C PRO A 251 -3.43 12.09 4.67
#